data_2340663533f4877bb7e428024a2b653d
#
_entry.id   2340663533f4877bb7e428024a2b653d
#
_cell.length_a   1.000
_cell.length_b   1.000
_cell.length_c   1.000
_cell.angle_alpha   90.00
_cell.angle_beta   90.00
_cell.angle_gamma   90.00
#
_symmetry.space_group_name_H-M   'P 1'
#
loop_
_entity.id
_entity.type
_entity.pdbx_description
1 polymer ?
#
loop_
_entity_poly.entity_id
_entity_poly.type
_entity_poly.pdbx_seq_one_letter_code
_entity_poly.pdbx_strand_id
1 'polypeptide(L)'
;MRKAALFFAAAFALSAGAAQPVGNINGKYYKLFAPLTFFHSVAGNQLSIASDDPDEVADAIDEALMHVYLTRPDLVQITETEQKAAGTLRNDVIKKKLKQDVDMEALAAPMPDMPDAAPVEVAVEKPHFWKYKGDGYLQFMQNYVSGNWYKGGESNYSAVGSLTLEANYDNKSKWKWDNKLEMKLGFQTSRTDSLHKLKANEDLLRYTGKVGLQAAHKWYYTLQLLAYTQFTRGYKSNDVKIYSDFMSPFNLSVGLGMEYKVEALNKKLTGSLNISPLAFNYRYVGRSWFDDKTWFPTRYGIKEGKHHLNDFGSQLTASLEWKLNEVVTWKSRFYAFTSYHRAELEWENTFALRVSRYISANIFLFPRFDDSNKWDSDLGYWQFKEYSSLGFSYNF
;
A
#
# COMPACT_ATOMS: atom_id res chain seq x y z
N MET A 1 -12.90 -3.25 34.55
CA MET A 1 -11.76 -3.91 33.87
C MET A 1 -12.01 -5.38 33.46
N ARG A 2 -12.96 -6.13 34.05
CA ARG A 2 -13.24 -7.54 33.66
C ARG A 2 -14.18 -7.72 32.45
N LYS A 3 -14.87 -6.68 31.99
CA LYS A 3 -15.83 -6.78 30.85
C LYS A 3 -15.21 -6.52 29.47
N ALA A 4 -14.03 -5.93 29.39
CA ALA A 4 -13.34 -5.71 28.12
C ALA A 4 -12.57 -6.95 27.61
N ALA A 5 -12.15 -7.84 28.51
CA ALA A 5 -11.42 -9.05 28.15
C ALA A 5 -12.34 -10.14 27.50
N LEU A 6 -13.64 -10.09 27.78
CA LEU A 6 -14.61 -11.05 27.22
C LEU A 6 -15.01 -10.74 25.77
N PHE A 7 -14.91 -9.48 25.35
CA PHE A 7 -15.23 -9.12 23.96
C PHE A 7 -14.10 -9.50 22.98
N PHE A 8 -12.86 -9.55 23.44
CA PHE A 8 -11.73 -9.98 22.62
C PHE A 8 -11.66 -11.51 22.45
N ALA A 9 -12.09 -12.27 23.46
CA ALA A 9 -12.14 -13.74 23.37
C ALA A 9 -13.26 -14.26 22.45
N ALA A 10 -14.38 -13.52 22.33
CA ALA A 10 -15.49 -13.89 21.45
C ALA A 10 -15.18 -13.64 19.96
N ALA A 11 -14.31 -12.67 19.63
CA ALA A 11 -13.89 -12.42 18.24
C ALA A 11 -12.93 -13.48 17.71
N PHE A 12 -12.21 -14.19 18.60
CA PHE A 12 -11.31 -15.28 18.21
C PHE A 12 -12.00 -16.63 18.02
N ALA A 13 -13.18 -16.82 18.59
CA ALA A 13 -13.90 -18.10 18.51
C ALA A 13 -14.77 -18.27 17.25
N LEU A 14 -14.96 -17.21 16.45
CA LEU A 14 -15.79 -17.23 15.25
C LEU A 14 -15.03 -17.48 13.93
N SER A 15 -13.73 -17.74 13.97
CA SER A 15 -12.92 -18.04 12.78
C SER A 15 -12.50 -19.50 12.63
N ALA A 16 -13.02 -20.41 13.44
CA ALA A 16 -12.88 -21.86 13.22
C ALA A 16 -13.96 -22.40 12.25
N GLY A 17 -14.32 -21.64 11.24
CA GLY A 17 -15.17 -22.03 10.11
C GLY A 17 -14.34 -22.66 9.02
N ALA A 18 -14.40 -23.98 8.91
CA ALA A 18 -14.12 -24.83 7.75
C ALA A 18 -13.03 -24.31 6.81
N ALA A 19 -11.83 -24.84 6.95
CA ALA A 19 -10.84 -24.85 5.87
C ALA A 19 -11.51 -25.47 4.64
N GLN A 20 -11.97 -24.66 3.72
CA GLN A 20 -12.32 -25.13 2.38
C GLN A 20 -11.05 -25.71 1.76
N PRO A 21 -11.13 -26.89 1.12
CA PRO A 21 -9.97 -27.49 0.50
C PRO A 21 -9.37 -26.51 -0.49
N VAL A 22 -8.04 -26.30 -0.38
CA VAL A 22 -7.24 -25.55 -1.34
C VAL A 22 -7.32 -26.32 -2.67
N GLY A 23 -8.27 -25.97 -3.50
CA GLY A 23 -8.57 -26.73 -4.70
C GLY A 23 -9.37 -25.96 -5.73
N ASN A 24 -9.10 -24.67 -5.88
CA ASN A 24 -9.62 -24.01 -7.07
C ASN A 24 -8.65 -22.93 -7.54
N ILE A 25 -7.56 -23.37 -8.20
CA ILE A 25 -6.90 -22.54 -9.20
C ILE A 25 -7.79 -22.60 -10.44
N ASN A 26 -8.99 -22.07 -10.35
CA ASN A 26 -9.86 -21.87 -11.49
C ASN A 26 -9.45 -20.57 -12.19
N GLY A 27 -8.24 -20.55 -12.78
CA GLY A 27 -8.07 -19.72 -13.96
C GLY A 27 -8.96 -20.34 -15.02
N LYS A 28 -9.97 -19.61 -15.52
CA LYS A 28 -10.86 -20.00 -16.62
C LYS A 28 -10.12 -20.57 -17.83
N TYR A 29 -8.86 -20.21 -17.97
CA TYR A 29 -7.96 -20.62 -19.04
C TYR A 29 -7.15 -21.88 -18.75
N TYR A 30 -7.14 -22.40 -17.52
CA TYR A 30 -6.34 -23.57 -17.16
C TYR A 30 -6.75 -24.81 -17.95
N LYS A 31 -8.04 -25.01 -18.15
CA LYS A 31 -8.59 -26.13 -18.96
C LYS A 31 -8.19 -26.05 -20.42
N LEU A 32 -7.94 -24.83 -20.96
CA LEU A 32 -7.52 -24.64 -22.37
C LEU A 32 -6.02 -24.92 -22.60
N PHE A 33 -5.20 -24.73 -21.56
CA PHE A 33 -3.74 -24.91 -21.65
C PHE A 33 -3.25 -26.23 -21.06
N ALA A 34 -4.14 -27.00 -20.45
CA ALA A 34 -3.84 -28.36 -20.01
C ALA A 34 -3.72 -29.30 -21.22
N PRO A 35 -2.87 -30.35 -21.17
CA PRO A 35 -2.95 -31.43 -22.16
C PRO A 35 -4.37 -31.99 -22.13
N LEU A 36 -4.84 -32.52 -23.26
CA LEU A 36 -6.25 -32.90 -23.41
C LEU A 36 -6.64 -33.91 -22.32
N THR A 37 -7.34 -33.40 -21.32
CA THR A 37 -7.63 -34.07 -20.05
C THR A 37 -9.13 -34.23 -19.90
N PHE A 38 -9.58 -35.36 -19.45
CA PHE A 38 -10.97 -35.55 -19.08
C PHE A 38 -11.22 -34.95 -17.67
N PHE A 39 -12.01 -33.90 -17.61
CA PHE A 39 -12.42 -33.25 -16.33
C PHE A 39 -13.79 -33.72 -15.91
N HIS A 40 -13.87 -34.40 -14.79
CA HIS A 40 -15.15 -34.85 -14.22
C HIS A 40 -16.14 -33.72 -13.97
N SER A 41 -15.62 -32.53 -13.61
CA SER A 41 -16.44 -31.33 -13.36
C SER A 41 -17.16 -30.86 -14.61
N VAL A 42 -16.52 -30.90 -15.78
CA VAL A 42 -17.12 -30.54 -17.07
C VAL A 42 -18.28 -31.48 -17.38
N ALA A 43 -18.01 -32.78 -17.34
CA ALA A 43 -19.04 -33.79 -17.61
C ALA A 43 -20.20 -33.71 -16.61
N GLY A 44 -19.91 -33.47 -15.33
CA GLY A 44 -20.94 -33.31 -14.31
C GLY A 44 -21.81 -32.07 -14.50
N ASN A 45 -21.24 -30.93 -14.86
CA ASN A 45 -21.96 -29.69 -15.09
C ASN A 45 -22.82 -29.76 -16.38
N GLN A 46 -22.29 -30.30 -17.47
CA GLN A 46 -23.01 -30.41 -18.73
C GLN A 46 -24.10 -31.47 -18.72
N LEU A 47 -24.00 -32.47 -17.86
CA LEU A 47 -25.02 -33.51 -17.71
C LEU A 47 -26.04 -33.18 -16.61
N SER A 48 -25.82 -32.13 -15.80
CA SER A 48 -26.77 -31.65 -14.81
C SER A 48 -27.72 -30.60 -15.39
N ILE A 49 -28.98 -30.63 -14.98
CA ILE A 49 -30.04 -29.75 -15.50
C ILE A 49 -29.98 -28.34 -14.87
N ALA A 50 -29.12 -28.10 -13.88
CA ALA A 50 -28.98 -26.83 -13.19
C ALA A 50 -27.51 -26.42 -13.06
N SER A 51 -27.10 -25.39 -13.76
CA SER A 51 -25.86 -24.65 -13.51
C SER A 51 -26.17 -23.43 -12.66
N ASP A 52 -25.58 -23.38 -11.46
CA ASP A 52 -25.86 -22.32 -10.47
C ASP A 52 -25.05 -21.04 -10.68
N ASP A 53 -24.21 -20.92 -11.72
CA ASP A 53 -23.38 -19.75 -11.96
C ASP A 53 -23.26 -19.43 -13.47
N PRO A 54 -23.86 -18.32 -13.94
CA PRO A 54 -23.87 -17.95 -15.35
C PRO A 54 -22.54 -17.28 -15.74
N ASP A 55 -21.52 -18.07 -16.01
CA ASP A 55 -20.25 -17.57 -16.56
C ASP A 55 -20.11 -18.01 -18.02
N GLU A 56 -20.59 -17.17 -18.95
CA GLU A 56 -20.63 -17.44 -20.38
C GLU A 56 -19.31 -17.98 -20.95
N VAL A 57 -18.16 -17.52 -20.44
CA VAL A 57 -16.85 -17.98 -20.90
C VAL A 57 -16.52 -19.38 -20.38
N ALA A 58 -16.85 -19.67 -19.14
CA ALA A 58 -16.65 -20.99 -18.56
C ALA A 58 -17.56 -22.02 -19.23
N ASP A 59 -18.82 -21.66 -19.47
CA ASP A 59 -19.80 -22.52 -20.16
C ASP A 59 -19.38 -22.82 -21.58
N ALA A 60 -18.89 -21.83 -22.35
CA ALA A 60 -18.38 -22.05 -23.71
C ALA A 60 -17.14 -22.97 -23.72
N ILE A 61 -16.26 -22.89 -22.75
CA ILE A 61 -15.10 -23.78 -22.59
C ILE A 61 -15.56 -25.19 -22.26
N ASP A 62 -16.52 -25.34 -21.35
CA ASP A 62 -17.03 -26.62 -20.92
C ASP A 62 -17.82 -27.31 -22.04
N GLU A 63 -18.59 -26.54 -22.84
CA GLU A 63 -19.28 -27.03 -24.04
C GLU A 63 -18.28 -27.54 -25.09
N ALA A 64 -17.23 -26.76 -25.38
CA ALA A 64 -16.18 -27.16 -26.32
C ALA A 64 -15.46 -28.44 -25.88
N LEU A 65 -15.13 -28.55 -24.57
CA LEU A 65 -14.50 -29.76 -24.03
C LEU A 65 -15.46 -30.96 -24.09
N MET A 66 -16.73 -30.77 -23.77
CA MET A 66 -17.73 -31.83 -23.83
C MET A 66 -17.95 -32.33 -25.28
N HIS A 67 -17.95 -31.40 -26.23
CA HIS A 67 -18.00 -31.77 -27.66
C HIS A 67 -16.82 -32.65 -28.06
N VAL A 68 -15.59 -32.33 -27.57
CA VAL A 68 -14.41 -33.19 -27.87
C VAL A 68 -14.56 -34.56 -27.21
N TYR A 69 -15.04 -34.65 -25.97
CA TYR A 69 -15.24 -35.93 -25.27
C TYR A 69 -16.19 -36.84 -26.01
N LEU A 70 -17.24 -36.29 -26.63
CA LEU A 70 -18.25 -37.06 -27.36
C LEU A 70 -17.82 -37.41 -28.76
N THR A 71 -17.13 -36.51 -29.46
CA THR A 71 -16.79 -36.69 -30.89
C THR A 71 -15.42 -37.30 -31.13
N ARG A 72 -14.45 -37.00 -30.26
CA ARG A 72 -13.07 -37.44 -30.42
C ARG A 72 -12.47 -37.90 -29.06
N PRO A 73 -13.02 -38.94 -28.43
CA PRO A 73 -12.53 -39.50 -27.17
C PRO A 73 -11.09 -40.04 -27.29
N ASP A 74 -10.65 -40.36 -28.53
CA ASP A 74 -9.30 -40.81 -28.85
C ASP A 74 -8.21 -39.75 -28.52
N LEU A 75 -8.58 -38.50 -28.47
CA LEU A 75 -7.65 -37.39 -28.10
C LEU A 75 -7.48 -37.18 -26.62
N VAL A 76 -8.35 -37.75 -25.80
CA VAL A 76 -8.25 -37.63 -24.35
C VAL A 76 -7.24 -38.64 -23.81
N GLN A 77 -6.07 -38.17 -23.37
CA GLN A 77 -4.94 -39.04 -23.03
C GLN A 77 -4.76 -39.22 -21.53
N ILE A 78 -5.25 -38.29 -20.70
CA ILE A 78 -5.09 -38.32 -19.24
C ILE A 78 -6.41 -37.98 -18.56
N THR A 79 -6.52 -38.40 -17.31
CA THR A 79 -7.64 -38.04 -16.42
C THR A 79 -7.27 -36.86 -15.51
N GLU A 80 -8.29 -36.18 -14.97
CA GLU A 80 -8.10 -35.14 -14.00
C GLU A 80 -7.29 -35.60 -12.75
N THR A 81 -7.46 -36.85 -12.37
CA THR A 81 -6.74 -37.46 -11.24
C THR A 81 -5.25 -37.61 -11.54
N GLU A 82 -4.92 -38.09 -12.75
CA GLU A 82 -3.53 -38.22 -13.18
C GLU A 82 -2.86 -36.86 -13.34
N GLN A 83 -3.58 -35.87 -13.84
CA GLN A 83 -3.08 -34.51 -13.94
C GLN A 83 -2.80 -33.87 -12.56
N LYS A 84 -3.70 -34.11 -11.59
CA LYS A 84 -3.47 -33.65 -10.21
C LYS A 84 -2.28 -34.36 -9.55
N ALA A 85 -2.07 -35.63 -9.85
CA ALA A 85 -0.92 -36.40 -9.38
C ALA A 85 0.41 -35.95 -10.00
N ALA A 86 0.40 -35.47 -11.25
CA ALA A 86 1.58 -34.90 -11.92
C ALA A 86 2.03 -33.54 -11.34
N GLY A 87 1.26 -32.93 -10.48
CA GLY A 87 1.56 -31.65 -9.80
C GLY A 87 1.12 -30.43 -10.59
N THR A 88 1.26 -29.28 -9.95
CA THR A 88 0.90 -27.98 -10.56
C THR A 88 1.84 -27.64 -11.70
N LEU A 89 1.28 -27.13 -12.81
CA LEU A 89 2.06 -26.55 -13.90
C LEU A 89 3.01 -25.50 -13.31
N ARG A 90 4.32 -25.75 -13.49
CA ARG A 90 5.34 -24.81 -13.06
C ARG A 90 5.20 -23.53 -13.88
N ASN A 91 5.04 -22.40 -13.18
CA ASN A 91 5.02 -21.07 -13.79
C ASN A 91 6.43 -20.54 -14.11
N ASP A 92 7.46 -21.32 -13.87
CA ASP A 92 8.84 -21.02 -14.20
C ASP A 92 9.16 -21.57 -15.62
N VAL A 93 8.79 -20.82 -16.62
CA VAL A 93 9.17 -21.12 -18.00
C VAL A 93 10.67 -20.87 -18.15
N ILE A 94 11.46 -21.95 -18.04
CA ILE A 94 12.88 -21.91 -18.39
C ILE A 94 12.96 -21.79 -19.91
N LYS A 95 13.58 -20.71 -20.41
CA LYS A 95 13.95 -20.62 -21.84
C LYS A 95 14.95 -21.74 -22.19
N LYS A 96 14.47 -22.90 -22.54
CA LYS A 96 15.28 -23.93 -23.17
C LYS A 96 15.17 -23.69 -24.68
N LYS A 97 16.28 -23.28 -25.31
CA LYS A 97 16.37 -23.40 -26.77
C LYS A 97 16.16 -24.87 -27.09
N LEU A 98 15.05 -25.22 -27.67
CA LEU A 98 14.86 -26.51 -28.33
C LEU A 98 15.80 -26.49 -29.55
N LYS A 99 16.98 -27.05 -29.41
CA LYS A 99 17.71 -27.56 -30.58
C LYS A 99 16.95 -28.82 -30.97
N GLN A 100 16.06 -28.70 -31.91
CA GLN A 100 15.57 -29.82 -32.66
C GLN A 100 16.64 -30.11 -33.73
N ASP A 101 17.55 -31.06 -33.43
CA ASP A 101 18.29 -31.73 -34.49
C ASP A 101 17.26 -32.62 -35.21
N VAL A 102 16.61 -32.08 -36.23
CA VAL A 102 15.79 -32.84 -37.18
C VAL A 102 16.77 -33.33 -38.20
N ASP A 103 17.00 -34.67 -38.21
CA ASP A 103 17.67 -35.33 -39.30
C ASP A 103 16.86 -35.11 -40.60
N MET A 104 17.33 -34.19 -41.42
CA MET A 104 16.65 -33.72 -42.64
C MET A 104 16.85 -34.62 -43.85
N GLU A 105 17.43 -35.80 -43.68
CA GLU A 105 17.67 -36.72 -44.83
C GLU A 105 16.52 -37.70 -45.15
N ALA A 106 15.45 -37.77 -44.36
CA ALA A 106 14.40 -38.78 -44.54
C ALA A 106 13.10 -38.32 -45.22
N LEU A 107 12.94 -37.06 -45.61
CA LEU A 107 11.69 -36.55 -46.21
C LEU A 107 11.96 -35.62 -47.41
N ALA A 108 12.47 -36.20 -48.50
CA ALA A 108 12.46 -35.54 -49.82
C ALA A 108 11.10 -35.76 -50.51
N ALA A 109 10.08 -35.04 -50.08
CA ALA A 109 8.91 -34.72 -50.90
C ALA A 109 8.92 -33.21 -51.14
N PRO A 110 8.76 -32.72 -52.39
CA PRO A 110 8.74 -31.28 -52.63
C PRO A 110 7.51 -30.67 -51.93
N MET A 111 7.74 -29.90 -50.88
CA MET A 111 6.70 -29.05 -50.33
C MET A 111 6.44 -27.88 -51.31
N PRO A 112 5.17 -27.49 -51.49
CA PRO A 112 4.84 -26.27 -52.22
C PRO A 112 5.41 -25.08 -51.47
N ASP A 113 6.01 -24.13 -52.20
CA ASP A 113 6.51 -22.83 -51.68
C ASP A 113 5.44 -22.13 -50.86
N MET A 114 5.53 -22.20 -49.55
CA MET A 114 4.83 -21.28 -48.68
C MET A 114 5.66 -20.00 -48.55
N PRO A 115 5.07 -18.82 -48.81
CA PRO A 115 5.76 -17.57 -48.61
C PRO A 115 6.19 -17.43 -47.12
N ASP A 116 7.41 -16.95 -46.92
CA ASP A 116 8.11 -16.73 -45.68
C ASP A 116 7.19 -16.50 -44.47
N ALA A 117 6.87 -17.56 -43.75
CA ALA A 117 6.38 -17.44 -42.38
C ALA A 117 7.60 -17.12 -41.53
N ALA A 118 7.83 -15.86 -41.27
CA ALA A 118 8.82 -15.44 -40.28
C ALA A 118 8.58 -16.22 -38.99
N PRO A 119 9.62 -16.83 -38.37
CA PRO A 119 9.43 -17.56 -37.14
C PRO A 119 8.85 -16.61 -36.10
N VAL A 120 7.63 -16.86 -35.65
CA VAL A 120 7.02 -16.10 -34.55
C VAL A 120 7.79 -16.49 -33.30
N GLU A 121 8.76 -15.67 -32.93
CA GLU A 121 9.36 -15.78 -31.60
C GLU A 121 8.27 -15.45 -30.58
N VAL A 122 7.72 -16.47 -29.95
CA VAL A 122 6.85 -16.29 -28.78
C VAL A 122 7.74 -15.84 -27.64
N ALA A 123 7.86 -14.53 -27.47
CA ALA A 123 8.52 -13.95 -26.31
C ALA A 123 7.67 -14.22 -25.07
N VAL A 124 7.99 -15.28 -24.34
CA VAL A 124 7.38 -15.53 -23.02
C VAL A 124 8.05 -14.61 -22.02
N GLU A 125 7.42 -13.49 -21.72
CA GLU A 125 7.88 -12.60 -20.67
C GLU A 125 7.77 -13.29 -19.30
N LYS A 126 8.87 -13.24 -18.52
CA LYS A 126 8.82 -13.71 -17.13
C LYS A 126 7.83 -12.84 -16.35
N PRO A 127 6.95 -13.44 -15.54
CA PRO A 127 6.02 -12.66 -14.74
C PRO A 127 6.79 -11.76 -13.78
N HIS A 128 6.59 -10.46 -13.91
CA HIS A 128 7.12 -9.48 -12.97
C HIS A 128 6.21 -9.42 -11.74
N PHE A 129 6.72 -9.89 -10.59
CA PHE A 129 5.99 -9.84 -9.32
C PHE A 129 6.06 -8.49 -8.62
N TRP A 130 6.97 -7.63 -9.05
CA TRP A 130 7.12 -6.28 -8.55
C TRP A 130 6.28 -5.28 -9.34
N LYS A 131 5.57 -4.41 -8.61
CA LYS A 131 4.85 -3.26 -9.15
C LYS A 131 5.42 -2.00 -8.54
N TYR A 132 5.83 -1.08 -9.39
CA TYR A 132 6.34 0.22 -9.00
C TYR A 132 5.30 1.28 -9.29
N LYS A 133 5.20 2.27 -8.41
CA LYS A 133 4.33 3.43 -8.59
C LYS A 133 5.03 4.64 -7.99
N GLY A 134 4.93 5.78 -8.66
CA GLY A 134 5.46 7.04 -8.20
C GLY A 134 4.44 8.15 -8.34
N ASP A 135 4.29 8.95 -7.29
CA ASP A 135 3.46 10.15 -7.26
C ASP A 135 4.33 11.32 -6.81
N GLY A 136 4.38 12.37 -7.59
CA GLY A 136 5.06 13.60 -7.23
C GLY A 136 4.16 14.81 -7.36
N TYR A 137 4.31 15.77 -6.47
CA TYR A 137 3.70 17.09 -6.65
C TYR A 137 4.66 18.20 -6.22
N LEU A 138 4.52 19.34 -6.87
CA LEU A 138 5.18 20.58 -6.53
C LEU A 138 4.14 21.68 -6.45
N GLN A 139 4.15 22.39 -5.34
CA GLN A 139 3.19 23.41 -5.02
C GLN A 139 3.89 24.71 -4.66
N PHE A 140 3.34 25.81 -5.16
CA PHE A 140 3.80 27.16 -4.83
C PHE A 140 2.62 27.97 -4.32
N MET A 141 2.87 28.78 -3.29
CA MET A 141 1.96 29.78 -2.81
C MET A 141 2.70 31.09 -2.65
N GLN A 142 2.11 32.14 -3.14
CA GLN A 142 2.63 33.51 -3.02
C GLN A 142 1.52 34.40 -2.52
N ASN A 143 1.81 35.15 -1.48
CA ASN A 143 1.01 36.27 -1.02
C ASN A 143 1.90 37.52 -0.99
N TYR A 144 1.51 38.56 -1.70
CA TYR A 144 2.21 39.84 -1.71
C TYR A 144 1.31 40.93 -1.18
N VAL A 145 1.79 41.65 -0.19
CA VAL A 145 1.11 42.81 0.42
C VAL A 145 2.10 43.96 0.44
N SER A 146 1.77 45.07 -0.21
CA SER A 146 2.62 46.27 -0.20
C SER A 146 2.67 46.87 1.22
N GLY A 147 3.81 47.47 1.58
CA GLY A 147 4.04 48.03 2.90
C GLY A 147 3.07 49.15 3.32
N ASN A 148 2.39 49.75 2.34
CA ASN A 148 1.37 50.80 2.52
C ASN A 148 -0.07 50.29 2.36
N TRP A 149 -0.31 48.98 2.35
CA TRP A 149 -1.65 48.42 2.27
C TRP A 149 -2.48 48.86 3.48
N TYR A 150 -3.63 49.45 3.27
CA TYR A 150 -4.43 50.14 4.29
C TYR A 150 -4.93 49.28 5.46
N LYS A 151 -5.03 47.95 5.28
CA LYS A 151 -5.42 47.00 6.33
C LYS A 151 -4.25 46.26 6.97
N GLY A 152 -3.00 46.61 6.61
CA GLY A 152 -1.86 45.81 7.00
C GLY A 152 -1.84 44.46 6.29
N GLY A 153 -0.93 43.60 6.65
CA GLY A 153 -0.75 42.26 6.07
C GLY A 153 0.71 41.92 5.92
N GLU A 154 0.98 40.66 5.60
CA GLU A 154 2.34 40.16 5.43
C GLU A 154 2.49 39.44 4.09
N SER A 155 3.60 39.76 3.41
CA SER A 155 3.99 39.01 2.19
C SER A 155 4.72 37.75 2.59
N ASN A 156 4.30 36.63 2.02
CA ASN A 156 4.99 35.36 2.19
C ASN A 156 5.06 34.57 0.87
N TYR A 157 6.06 33.75 0.78
CA TYR A 157 6.26 32.80 -0.31
C TYR A 157 6.39 31.43 0.33
N SER A 158 5.73 30.43 -0.22
CA SER A 158 5.83 29.05 0.22
C SER A 158 5.96 28.14 -0.99
N ALA A 159 6.85 27.15 -0.87
CA ALA A 159 7.00 26.08 -1.83
C ALA A 159 7.02 24.75 -1.10
N VAL A 160 6.27 23.76 -1.59
CA VAL A 160 6.21 22.39 -1.05
C VAL A 160 6.40 21.41 -2.18
N GLY A 161 7.37 20.52 -2.03
CA GLY A 161 7.58 19.35 -2.87
C GLY A 161 7.22 18.08 -2.10
N SER A 162 6.62 17.12 -2.78
CA SER A 162 6.37 15.78 -2.26
C SER A 162 6.67 14.74 -3.32
N LEU A 163 7.26 13.63 -2.88
CA LEU A 163 7.51 12.45 -3.69
C LEU A 163 7.12 11.22 -2.89
N THR A 164 6.25 10.40 -3.46
CA THR A 164 5.86 9.10 -2.92
C THR A 164 6.29 8.02 -3.89
N LEU A 165 7.05 7.05 -3.41
CA LEU A 165 7.50 5.90 -4.17
C LEU A 165 6.95 4.63 -3.53
N GLU A 166 6.37 3.77 -4.34
CA GLU A 166 5.84 2.47 -3.91
C GLU A 166 6.52 1.35 -4.72
N ALA A 167 6.93 0.30 -4.02
CA ALA A 167 7.47 -0.91 -4.61
C ALA A 167 6.79 -2.11 -3.94
N ASN A 168 5.84 -2.72 -4.63
CA ASN A 168 4.99 -3.75 -4.08
C ASN A 168 5.25 -5.08 -4.78
N TYR A 169 5.59 -6.11 -4.00
CA TYR A 169 5.79 -7.47 -4.45
C TYR A 169 4.56 -8.32 -4.17
N ASP A 170 4.07 -9.04 -5.18
CA ASP A 170 2.98 -9.98 -5.05
C ASP A 170 3.24 -11.20 -5.93
N ASN A 171 3.65 -12.31 -5.33
CA ASN A 171 3.96 -13.55 -6.06
C ASN A 171 2.70 -14.33 -6.48
N LYS A 172 1.50 -13.73 -6.35
CA LYS A 172 0.22 -14.37 -6.67
C LYS A 172 -0.09 -15.64 -5.87
N SER A 173 0.76 -16.01 -4.91
CA SER A 173 0.60 -17.14 -4.01
C SER A 173 0.06 -16.66 -2.67
N LYS A 174 0.92 -16.61 -1.66
CA LYS A 174 0.51 -16.23 -0.29
C LYS A 174 1.25 -15.01 0.23
N TRP A 175 2.42 -14.70 -0.35
CA TRP A 175 3.31 -13.66 0.14
C TRP A 175 3.11 -12.34 -0.59
N LYS A 176 3.03 -11.27 0.19
CA LYS A 176 3.04 -9.89 -0.28
C LYS A 176 4.05 -9.09 0.51
N TRP A 177 4.71 -8.16 -0.17
CA TRP A 177 5.60 -7.23 0.46
C TRP A 177 5.36 -5.84 -0.14
N ASP A 178 4.75 -4.98 0.64
CA ASP A 178 4.42 -3.62 0.24
C ASP A 178 5.43 -2.66 0.87
N ASN A 179 6.05 -1.82 0.05
CA ASN A 179 7.01 -0.81 0.47
C ASN A 179 6.52 0.55 -0.03
N LYS A 180 6.56 1.54 0.86
CA LYS A 180 6.19 2.91 0.54
C LYS A 180 7.16 3.88 1.19
N LEU A 181 7.77 4.74 0.39
CA LEU A 181 8.62 5.84 0.82
C LEU A 181 7.92 7.16 0.50
N GLU A 182 7.70 7.99 1.52
CA GLU A 182 7.05 9.29 1.40
C GLU A 182 8.04 10.36 1.84
N MET A 183 8.29 11.31 0.97
CA MET A 183 9.16 12.46 1.19
C MET A 183 8.37 13.72 0.95
N LYS A 184 8.33 14.62 1.94
CA LYS A 184 7.75 15.96 1.81
C LYS A 184 8.75 16.96 2.34
N LEU A 185 8.98 18.02 1.60
CA LEU A 185 9.81 19.13 2.02
C LEU A 185 9.19 20.43 1.51
N GLY A 186 8.97 21.35 2.42
CA GLY A 186 8.42 22.64 2.10
C GLY A 186 9.05 23.73 2.93
N PHE A 187 9.19 24.90 2.34
CA PHE A 187 9.71 26.08 2.96
C PHE A 187 8.76 27.26 2.78
N GLN A 188 8.73 28.12 3.78
CA GLN A 188 8.02 29.39 3.68
C GLN A 188 8.89 30.53 4.22
N THR A 189 8.72 31.69 3.59
CA THR A 189 9.32 32.93 4.09
C THR A 189 8.37 33.62 5.05
N SER A 190 8.91 34.33 6.03
CA SER A 190 8.17 35.24 6.91
C SER A 190 8.97 36.53 7.09
N ARG A 191 8.30 37.68 6.93
CA ARG A 191 8.92 39.01 7.15
C ARG A 191 8.83 39.43 8.61
N THR A 192 7.83 38.94 9.34
CA THR A 192 7.63 39.26 10.77
C THR A 192 8.55 38.44 11.67
N ASP A 193 9.14 37.34 11.16
CA ASP A 193 10.14 36.57 11.89
C ASP A 193 11.52 37.21 11.73
N SER A 194 11.98 37.84 12.79
CA SER A 194 13.28 38.52 12.82
C SER A 194 14.47 37.55 12.87
N LEU A 195 14.24 36.32 13.34
CA LEU A 195 15.28 35.31 13.53
C LEU A 195 15.38 34.34 12.35
N HIS A 196 14.22 33.93 11.79
CA HIS A 196 14.14 32.88 10.77
C HIS A 196 13.33 33.35 9.58
N LYS A 197 14.01 34.02 8.62
CA LYS A 197 13.37 34.52 7.38
C LYS A 197 12.83 33.40 6.49
N LEU A 198 13.43 32.19 6.59
CA LEU A 198 13.03 30.99 5.86
C LEU A 198 12.89 29.83 6.85
N LYS A 199 11.74 29.21 6.88
CA LYS A 199 11.41 28.05 7.77
C LYS A 199 10.80 26.90 6.98
N ALA A 200 11.03 25.68 7.46
CA ALA A 200 10.27 24.53 6.97
C ALA A 200 8.83 24.62 7.49
N ASN A 201 7.86 24.48 6.56
CA ASN A 201 6.43 24.38 6.87
C ASN A 201 5.89 22.95 6.70
N GLU A 202 6.53 22.17 5.82
CA GLU A 202 6.36 20.73 5.65
C GLU A 202 7.73 20.06 5.71
N ASP A 203 7.83 18.97 6.45
CA ASP A 203 9.08 18.22 6.57
C ASP A 203 8.77 16.80 7.04
N LEU A 204 8.91 15.81 6.15
CA LEU A 204 8.62 14.42 6.42
C LEU A 204 9.47 13.50 5.55
N LEU A 205 10.16 12.59 6.18
CA LEU A 205 10.72 11.39 5.56
C LEU A 205 10.08 10.19 6.25
N ARG A 206 9.23 9.43 5.56
CA ARG A 206 8.50 8.28 6.12
C ARG A 206 8.66 7.07 5.23
N TYR A 207 9.08 5.97 5.82
CA TYR A 207 9.09 4.66 5.21
C TYR A 207 8.07 3.76 5.88
N THR A 208 7.26 3.09 5.08
CA THR A 208 6.32 2.07 5.52
C THR A 208 6.60 0.77 4.79
N GLY A 209 7.01 -0.25 5.50
CA GLY A 209 7.19 -1.61 4.99
C GLY A 209 6.16 -2.55 5.59
N LYS A 210 5.54 -3.40 4.78
CA LYS A 210 4.63 -4.45 5.24
C LYS A 210 4.93 -5.77 4.54
N VAL A 211 5.17 -6.80 5.33
CA VAL A 211 5.23 -8.18 4.85
C VAL A 211 3.95 -8.88 5.27
N GLY A 212 3.22 -9.42 4.30
CA GLY A 212 1.95 -10.08 4.51
C GLY A 212 1.96 -11.53 4.04
N LEU A 213 1.42 -12.42 4.88
CA LEU A 213 1.14 -13.81 4.53
C LEU A 213 -0.37 -14.01 4.51
N GLN A 214 -0.92 -14.41 3.37
CA GLN A 214 -2.36 -14.60 3.22
C GLN A 214 -2.87 -15.71 4.15
N ALA A 215 -3.78 -15.33 5.04
CA ALA A 215 -4.45 -16.24 5.98
C ALA A 215 -5.80 -16.74 5.42
N ALA A 216 -6.59 -15.82 4.82
CA ALA A 216 -7.87 -16.11 4.21
C ALA A 216 -8.16 -15.08 3.10
N HIS A 217 -9.35 -15.14 2.46
CA HIS A 217 -9.75 -14.14 1.48
C HIS A 217 -9.70 -12.73 2.10
N LYS A 218 -8.90 -11.83 1.51
CA LYS A 218 -8.66 -10.44 1.97
C LYS A 218 -7.99 -10.29 3.35
N TRP A 219 -7.68 -11.36 4.07
CA TRP A 219 -7.00 -11.34 5.35
C TRP A 219 -5.56 -11.80 5.24
N TYR A 220 -4.64 -11.07 5.89
CA TYR A 220 -3.21 -11.34 5.88
C TYR A 220 -2.66 -11.25 7.30
N TYR A 221 -1.82 -12.21 7.70
CA TYR A 221 -0.91 -12.01 8.83
C TYR A 221 0.15 -11.02 8.39
N THR A 222 0.40 -9.98 9.16
CA THR A 222 1.30 -8.91 8.75
C THR A 222 2.34 -8.58 9.81
N LEU A 223 3.56 -8.34 9.31
CA LEU A 223 4.58 -7.60 10.02
C LEU A 223 4.68 -6.22 9.34
N GLN A 224 4.34 -5.17 10.09
CA GLN A 224 4.41 -3.79 9.62
C GLN A 224 5.56 -3.06 10.30
N LEU A 225 6.36 -2.35 9.52
CA LEU A 225 7.40 -1.43 9.96
C LEU A 225 7.06 -0.04 9.48
N LEU A 226 7.03 0.93 10.37
CA LEU A 226 6.85 2.34 10.09
C LEU A 226 8.01 3.10 10.70
N ALA A 227 8.81 3.77 9.87
CA ALA A 227 9.92 4.62 10.32
C ALA A 227 9.73 6.02 9.75
N TYR A 228 9.84 7.05 10.57
CA TYR A 228 9.76 8.41 10.09
C TYR A 228 10.62 9.39 10.89
N THR A 229 11.07 10.41 10.19
CA THR A 229 11.85 11.54 10.69
C THR A 229 11.62 12.76 9.80
N GLN A 230 12.39 13.80 10.00
CA GLN A 230 12.41 15.01 9.17
C GLN A 230 13.80 15.23 8.58
N PHE A 231 13.88 16.09 7.54
CA PHE A 231 15.12 16.44 6.84
C PHE A 231 15.83 17.62 7.46
N THR A 232 15.06 18.61 7.94
CA THR A 232 15.55 19.92 8.31
C THR A 232 15.21 20.31 9.73
N ARG A 233 15.76 21.43 10.17
CA ARG A 233 15.44 22.01 11.48
C ARG A 233 14.09 22.71 11.45
N GLY A 234 13.26 22.38 12.43
CA GLY A 234 11.99 23.06 12.67
C GLY A 234 12.14 24.20 13.67
N TYR A 235 11.61 25.36 13.33
CA TYR A 235 11.60 26.55 14.16
C TYR A 235 10.18 27.09 14.36
N LYS A 236 9.90 27.71 15.51
CA LYS A 236 8.76 28.60 15.67
C LYS A 236 9.13 30.04 15.31
N SER A 237 8.14 30.86 15.01
CA SER A 237 8.39 32.27 14.72
C SER A 237 8.94 32.99 15.94
N ASN A 238 10.00 33.81 15.74
CA ASN A 238 10.64 34.59 16.75
C ASN A 238 11.11 33.79 18.01
N ASP A 239 11.45 32.52 17.81
CA ASP A 239 11.98 31.67 18.87
C ASP A 239 13.32 31.06 18.45
N VAL A 240 14.34 31.21 19.26
CA VAL A 240 15.69 30.67 19.01
C VAL A 240 15.73 29.14 19.11
N LYS A 241 14.73 28.54 19.79
CA LYS A 241 14.71 27.12 20.06
C LYS A 241 14.47 26.29 18.81
N ILE A 242 15.22 25.21 18.67
CA ILE A 242 15.02 24.22 17.63
C ILE A 242 13.95 23.22 18.11
N TYR A 243 12.90 23.05 17.33
CA TYR A 243 11.76 22.22 17.67
C TYR A 243 11.84 20.81 17.09
N SER A 244 12.58 20.64 16.02
CA SER A 244 12.89 19.34 15.41
C SER A 244 14.16 19.45 14.57
N ASP A 245 14.80 18.32 14.31
CA ASP A 245 16.00 18.25 13.46
C ASP A 245 16.08 16.85 12.83
N PHE A 246 16.98 16.64 11.87
CA PHE A 246 17.21 15.32 11.28
C PHE A 246 17.49 14.27 12.37
N MET A 247 16.78 13.13 12.32
CA MET A 247 16.81 12.07 13.34
C MET A 247 16.47 12.54 14.77
N SER A 248 15.76 13.67 14.90
CA SER A 248 15.37 14.23 16.20
C SER A 248 14.00 14.92 16.12
N PRO A 249 12.89 14.17 16.30
CA PRO A 249 12.84 12.75 16.65
C PRO A 249 12.95 11.83 15.42
N PHE A 250 13.55 10.67 15.60
CA PHE A 250 13.35 9.50 14.78
C PHE A 250 12.33 8.60 15.46
N ASN A 251 11.30 8.18 14.75
CA ASN A 251 10.28 7.28 15.25
C ASN A 251 10.29 6.00 14.43
N LEU A 252 10.31 4.87 15.12
CA LEU A 252 10.22 3.54 14.56
C LEU A 252 9.10 2.79 15.25
N SER A 253 8.18 2.25 14.49
CA SER A 253 7.11 1.39 14.98
C SER A 253 7.12 0.06 14.25
N VAL A 254 7.11 -1.03 14.99
CA VAL A 254 7.03 -2.40 14.46
C VAL A 254 5.78 -3.05 15.04
N GLY A 255 4.87 -3.49 14.18
CA GLY A 255 3.63 -4.12 14.59
C GLY A 255 3.46 -5.50 13.96
N LEU A 256 3.09 -6.47 14.78
CA LEU A 256 2.74 -7.81 14.34
C LEU A 256 1.23 -8.01 14.55
N GLY A 257 0.52 -8.41 13.49
CA GLY A 257 -0.92 -8.55 13.57
C GLY A 257 -1.57 -9.06 12.30
N MET A 258 -2.73 -8.52 11.99
CA MET A 258 -3.52 -8.91 10.82
C MET A 258 -3.96 -7.68 10.02
N GLU A 259 -3.94 -7.79 8.71
CA GLU A 259 -4.45 -6.79 7.78
C GLU A 259 -5.68 -7.34 7.04
N TYR A 260 -6.70 -6.51 6.96
CA TYR A 260 -7.85 -6.72 6.08
C TYR A 260 -7.77 -5.77 4.90
N LYS A 261 -7.82 -6.29 3.66
CA LYS A 261 -7.89 -5.48 2.43
C LYS A 261 -9.32 -5.05 2.17
N VAL A 262 -9.53 -3.74 2.16
CA VAL A 262 -10.84 -3.13 1.87
C VAL A 262 -10.95 -2.90 0.36
N GLU A 263 -11.94 -3.52 -0.25
CA GLU A 263 -12.35 -3.23 -1.64
C GLU A 263 -13.87 -3.21 -1.68
N ALA A 264 -14.44 -2.04 -1.95
CA ALA A 264 -15.88 -1.81 -2.00
C ALA A 264 -16.25 -0.83 -3.12
N LEU A 265 -17.55 -0.67 -3.39
CA LEU A 265 -18.11 0.27 -4.36
C LEU A 265 -17.49 0.10 -5.75
N ASN A 266 -17.42 -1.13 -6.27
CA ASN A 266 -16.79 -1.46 -7.56
C ASN A 266 -15.35 -0.93 -7.66
N LYS A 267 -14.55 -1.15 -6.59
CA LYS A 267 -13.15 -0.69 -6.45
C LYS A 267 -12.98 0.85 -6.42
N LYS A 268 -14.06 1.61 -6.22
CA LYS A 268 -13.96 3.06 -5.96
C LYS A 268 -13.42 3.35 -4.55
N LEU A 269 -13.69 2.47 -3.60
CA LEU A 269 -13.11 2.48 -2.26
C LEU A 269 -12.13 1.34 -2.11
N THR A 270 -10.86 1.67 -1.93
CA THR A 270 -9.78 0.70 -1.74
C THR A 270 -8.94 1.08 -0.54
N GLY A 271 -8.32 0.08 0.09
CA GLY A 271 -7.43 0.35 1.20
C GLY A 271 -7.11 -0.87 2.04
N SER A 272 -6.63 -0.61 3.24
CA SER A 272 -6.31 -1.65 4.21
C SER A 272 -6.55 -1.17 5.64
N LEU A 273 -6.96 -2.10 6.48
CA LEU A 273 -7.06 -1.95 7.93
C LEU A 273 -6.11 -2.97 8.56
N ASN A 274 -5.10 -2.50 9.27
CA ASN A 274 -4.13 -3.32 9.97
C ASN A 274 -4.31 -3.17 11.48
N ILE A 275 -4.51 -4.29 12.15
CA ILE A 275 -4.64 -4.40 13.61
C ILE A 275 -3.44 -5.19 14.11
N SER A 276 -2.56 -4.53 14.86
CA SER A 276 -1.36 -5.13 15.43
C SER A 276 -1.45 -5.16 16.96
N PRO A 277 -1.94 -6.26 17.55
CA PRO A 277 -2.03 -6.40 19.01
C PRO A 277 -0.67 -6.35 19.69
N LEU A 278 0.38 -6.77 18.99
CA LEU A 278 1.76 -6.69 19.45
C LEU A 278 2.46 -5.61 18.65
N ALA A 279 2.72 -4.47 19.28
CA ALA A 279 3.42 -3.36 18.67
C ALA A 279 4.55 -2.88 19.58
N PHE A 280 5.67 -2.54 18.98
CA PHE A 280 6.81 -1.92 19.62
C PHE A 280 7.03 -0.55 18.98
N ASN A 281 7.11 0.48 19.81
CA ASN A 281 7.35 1.85 19.38
C ASN A 281 8.66 2.34 20.00
N TYR A 282 9.56 2.82 19.15
CA TYR A 282 10.85 3.36 19.52
C TYR A 282 10.95 4.81 19.04
N ARG A 283 11.23 5.73 19.95
CA ARG A 283 11.46 7.14 19.64
C ARG A 283 12.86 7.53 20.08
N TYR A 284 13.61 8.17 19.20
CA TYR A 284 14.98 8.57 19.44
C TYR A 284 15.18 10.04 19.12
N VAL A 285 15.93 10.73 19.97
CA VAL A 285 16.35 12.13 19.80
C VAL A 285 17.86 12.19 19.91
N GLY A 286 18.53 12.37 18.76
CA GLY A 286 19.99 12.18 18.62
C GLY A 286 20.84 13.38 19.03
N ARG A 287 20.24 14.56 19.20
CA ARG A 287 21.04 15.78 19.40
C ARG A 287 21.31 16.09 20.83
N SER A 288 22.60 15.96 21.24
CA SER A 288 23.11 16.25 22.57
C SER A 288 23.76 17.65 22.72
N TRP A 289 23.79 18.45 21.64
CA TRP A 289 24.56 19.70 21.58
C TRP A 289 23.72 20.99 21.65
N PHE A 290 22.48 20.86 22.11
CA PHE A 290 21.68 22.02 22.49
C PHE A 290 22.04 22.49 23.90
N ASP A 291 22.11 23.79 24.11
CA ASP A 291 22.38 24.40 25.43
C ASP A 291 21.35 24.00 26.50
N ASP A 292 20.12 23.66 26.06
CA ASP A 292 19.06 23.12 26.92
C ASP A 292 18.86 21.61 26.66
N LYS A 293 19.75 20.81 27.25
CA LYS A 293 19.74 19.35 27.14
C LYS A 293 18.48 18.68 27.71
N THR A 294 17.74 19.38 28.55
CA THR A 294 16.57 18.84 29.25
C THR A 294 15.29 19.08 28.46
N TRP A 295 15.16 20.26 27.85
CA TRP A 295 13.94 20.70 27.20
C TRP A 295 13.63 19.92 25.92
N PHE A 296 14.63 19.63 25.11
CA PHE A 296 14.43 19.04 23.79
C PHE A 296 13.93 17.59 23.84
N PRO A 297 14.54 16.67 24.62
CA PRO A 297 14.02 15.32 24.79
C PRO A 297 12.66 15.26 25.47
N THR A 298 12.44 16.03 26.53
CA THR A 298 11.20 15.99 27.32
C THR A 298 9.98 16.43 26.54
N ARG A 299 10.16 17.27 25.51
CA ARG A 299 9.11 17.65 24.58
C ARG A 299 8.49 16.45 23.83
N TYR A 300 9.26 15.38 23.61
CA TYR A 300 8.81 14.16 22.92
C TYR A 300 8.47 13.02 23.89
N GLY A 301 8.23 13.33 25.16
CA GLY A 301 7.91 12.35 26.19
C GLY A 301 9.10 11.54 26.68
N ILE A 302 10.33 11.90 26.28
CA ILE A 302 11.56 11.22 26.71
C ILE A 302 11.98 11.81 28.07
N LYS A 303 12.28 10.95 29.03
CA LYS A 303 12.72 11.37 30.38
C LYS A 303 14.02 12.15 30.30
N GLU A 304 14.19 13.12 31.20
CA GLU A 304 15.39 13.91 31.33
C GLU A 304 16.65 13.03 31.40
N GLY A 305 17.69 13.42 30.68
CA GLY A 305 18.95 12.68 30.60
C GLY A 305 18.91 11.42 29.71
N LYS A 306 17.76 11.06 29.07
CA LYS A 306 17.66 9.97 28.13
C LYS A 306 17.52 10.51 26.71
N HIS A 307 17.87 9.69 25.72
CA HIS A 307 17.75 10.00 24.29
C HIS A 307 16.71 9.12 23.57
N HIS A 308 16.11 8.16 24.25
CA HIS A 308 15.17 7.23 23.66
C HIS A 308 14.00 6.92 24.58
N LEU A 309 12.89 6.57 23.97
CA LEU A 309 11.67 6.07 24.59
C LEU A 309 11.28 4.77 23.89
N ASN A 310 11.04 3.73 24.67
CA ASN A 310 10.58 2.42 24.19
C ASN A 310 9.22 2.13 24.80
N ASP A 311 8.25 1.83 23.96
CA ASP A 311 6.90 1.45 24.38
C ASP A 311 6.47 0.15 23.70
N PHE A 312 5.91 -0.75 24.48
CA PHE A 312 5.20 -1.91 23.97
C PHE A 312 3.70 -1.69 24.13
N GLY A 313 2.93 -2.14 23.14
CA GLY A 313 1.50 -1.92 23.18
C GLY A 313 0.78 -2.51 21.98
N SER A 314 -0.30 -1.86 21.58
CA SER A 314 -1.10 -2.23 20.42
C SER A 314 -1.22 -1.07 19.45
N GLN A 315 -1.30 -1.40 18.16
CA GLN A 315 -1.37 -0.44 17.06
C GLN A 315 -2.52 -0.76 16.12
N LEU A 316 -3.18 0.27 15.66
CA LEU A 316 -4.17 0.22 14.59
C LEU A 316 -3.75 1.17 13.48
N THR A 317 -3.72 0.71 12.23
CA THR A 317 -3.46 1.55 11.06
C THR A 317 -4.54 1.29 10.01
N ALA A 318 -5.21 2.35 9.55
CA ALA A 318 -6.10 2.28 8.41
C ALA A 318 -5.61 3.21 7.31
N SER A 319 -5.60 2.75 6.08
CA SER A 319 -5.29 3.56 4.89
C SER A 319 -6.37 3.31 3.86
N LEU A 320 -7.10 4.36 3.51
CA LEU A 320 -8.23 4.30 2.59
C LEU A 320 -8.05 5.32 1.47
N GLU A 321 -8.39 4.92 0.28
CA GLU A 321 -8.53 5.80 -0.88
C GLU A 321 -9.94 5.62 -1.45
N TRP A 322 -10.70 6.70 -1.47
CA TRP A 322 -12.06 6.72 -1.99
C TRP A 322 -12.17 7.71 -3.15
N LYS A 323 -12.41 7.19 -4.34
CA LYS A 323 -12.75 7.97 -5.53
C LYS A 323 -14.24 8.33 -5.46
N LEU A 324 -14.54 9.49 -4.86
CA LEU A 324 -15.91 9.98 -4.70
C LEU A 324 -16.56 10.19 -6.06
N ASN A 325 -15.81 10.78 -6.99
CA ASN A 325 -16.16 10.94 -8.39
C ASN A 325 -14.89 11.03 -9.25
N GLU A 326 -15.00 11.40 -10.53
CA GLU A 326 -13.84 11.51 -11.45
C GLU A 326 -12.90 12.65 -11.09
N VAL A 327 -13.39 13.65 -10.37
CA VAL A 327 -12.66 14.86 -10.00
C VAL A 327 -12.11 14.77 -8.58
N VAL A 328 -12.85 14.17 -7.64
CA VAL A 328 -12.55 14.21 -6.21
C VAL A 328 -12.13 12.83 -5.71
N THR A 329 -10.94 12.76 -5.15
CA THR A 329 -10.41 11.57 -4.45
C THR A 329 -10.13 11.94 -2.99
N TRP A 330 -10.69 11.19 -2.05
CA TRP A 330 -10.37 11.29 -0.64
C TRP A 330 -9.36 10.20 -0.26
N LYS A 331 -8.21 10.60 0.27
CA LYS A 331 -7.20 9.72 0.84
C LYS A 331 -7.18 9.95 2.34
N SER A 332 -7.35 8.89 3.12
CA SER A 332 -7.37 8.93 4.58
C SER A 332 -6.37 7.94 5.14
N ARG A 333 -5.54 8.39 6.07
CA ARG A 333 -4.63 7.56 6.85
C ARG A 333 -4.90 7.79 8.32
N PHE A 334 -5.31 6.75 9.00
CA PHE A 334 -5.50 6.73 10.44
C PHE A 334 -4.42 5.85 11.08
N TYR A 335 -3.78 6.35 12.11
CA TYR A 335 -2.83 5.62 12.93
C TYR A 335 -3.21 5.82 14.40
N ALA A 336 -3.25 4.75 15.16
CA ALA A 336 -3.44 4.78 16.60
C ALA A 336 -2.46 3.82 17.25
N PHE A 337 -1.83 4.26 18.32
CA PHE A 337 -0.96 3.45 19.16
C PHE A 337 -1.33 3.65 20.62
N THR A 338 -1.33 2.60 21.40
CA THR A 338 -1.45 2.67 22.84
C THR A 338 -0.48 1.71 23.51
N SER A 339 0.25 2.20 24.50
CA SER A 339 1.03 1.38 25.43
C SER A 339 0.24 1.02 26.68
N TYR A 340 -1.09 1.27 26.69
CA TYR A 340 -2.00 1.14 27.83
C TYR A 340 -1.74 2.15 28.94
N HIS A 341 -0.68 2.95 28.85
CA HIS A 341 -0.34 4.07 29.72
C HIS A 341 -0.29 5.38 28.95
N ARG A 342 -0.06 5.32 27.64
CA ARG A 342 0.04 6.44 26.71
C ARG A 342 -0.76 6.11 25.45
N ALA A 343 -1.40 7.12 24.88
CA ALA A 343 -2.13 7.01 23.63
C ALA A 343 -1.66 8.07 22.62
N GLU A 344 -1.50 7.66 21.38
CA GLU A 344 -1.18 8.52 20.26
C GLU A 344 -2.12 8.21 19.09
N LEU A 345 -2.75 9.24 18.52
CA LEU A 345 -3.64 9.16 17.38
C LEU A 345 -3.20 10.15 16.31
N GLU A 346 -3.15 9.70 15.09
CA GLU A 346 -2.89 10.54 13.91
C GLU A 346 -3.94 10.24 12.85
N TRP A 347 -4.59 11.27 12.32
CA TRP A 347 -5.58 11.10 11.27
C TRP A 347 -5.36 12.09 10.14
N GLU A 348 -4.59 11.67 9.14
CA GLU A 348 -4.30 12.45 7.94
C GLU A 348 -5.43 12.24 6.91
N ASN A 349 -6.02 13.33 6.44
CA ASN A 349 -7.03 13.34 5.39
C ASN A 349 -6.60 14.28 4.28
N THR A 350 -6.63 13.80 3.05
CA THR A 350 -6.35 14.60 1.86
C THR A 350 -7.50 14.46 0.89
N PHE A 351 -8.14 15.58 0.59
CA PHE A 351 -9.12 15.68 -0.49
C PHE A 351 -8.41 16.26 -1.72
N ALA A 352 -8.14 15.39 -2.69
CA ALA A 352 -7.51 15.77 -3.94
C ALA A 352 -8.58 16.04 -5.00
N LEU A 353 -8.60 17.28 -5.50
CA LEU A 353 -9.50 17.73 -6.56
C LEU A 353 -8.68 17.86 -7.85
N ARG A 354 -9.00 17.02 -8.83
CA ARG A 354 -8.33 17.06 -10.14
C ARG A 354 -8.95 18.15 -11.01
N VAL A 355 -8.22 19.23 -11.21
CA VAL A 355 -8.64 20.33 -12.10
C VAL A 355 -8.32 20.00 -13.56
N SER A 356 -7.16 19.38 -13.80
CA SER A 356 -6.73 18.88 -15.11
C SER A 356 -5.83 17.66 -14.96
N ARG A 357 -5.22 17.17 -16.06
CA ARG A 357 -4.26 16.05 -16.03
C ARG A 357 -3.03 16.35 -15.15
N TYR A 358 -2.63 17.60 -15.07
CA TYR A 358 -1.40 18.03 -14.38
C TYR A 358 -1.64 19.00 -13.24
N ILE A 359 -2.86 19.52 -13.08
CA ILE A 359 -3.20 20.51 -12.05
C ILE A 359 -4.19 19.88 -11.07
N SER A 360 -3.84 19.94 -9.80
CA SER A 360 -4.68 19.49 -8.70
C SER A 360 -4.74 20.52 -7.58
N ALA A 361 -5.91 20.63 -6.95
CA ALA A 361 -6.07 21.30 -5.67
C ALA A 361 -6.17 20.26 -4.57
N ASN A 362 -5.58 20.51 -3.43
CA ASN A 362 -5.62 19.61 -2.28
C ASN A 362 -6.07 20.37 -1.03
N ILE A 363 -6.93 19.74 -0.25
CA ILE A 363 -7.27 20.15 1.12
C ILE A 363 -6.74 19.07 2.03
N PHE A 364 -5.89 19.45 2.97
CA PHE A 364 -5.27 18.55 3.94
C PHE A 364 -5.75 18.90 5.33
N LEU A 365 -6.21 17.89 6.08
CA LEU A 365 -6.68 17.99 7.46
C LEU A 365 -5.95 16.95 8.29
N PHE A 366 -5.33 17.35 9.39
CA PHE A 366 -4.55 16.48 10.24
C PHE A 366 -4.81 16.74 11.73
N PRO A 367 -5.87 16.19 12.31
CA PRO A 367 -6.02 16.08 13.75
C PRO A 367 -5.04 15.04 14.30
N ARG A 368 -4.39 15.36 15.42
CA ARG A 368 -3.46 14.51 16.15
C ARG A 368 -3.74 14.61 17.64
N PHE A 369 -3.73 13.48 18.31
CA PHE A 369 -3.78 13.39 19.77
C PHE A 369 -2.50 12.71 20.28
N ASP A 370 -1.90 13.24 21.32
CA ASP A 370 -0.72 12.64 21.96
C ASP A 370 -0.66 13.09 23.43
N ASP A 371 -1.00 12.21 24.34
CA ASP A 371 -1.02 12.48 25.77
C ASP A 371 0.38 12.53 26.42
N SER A 372 1.44 12.23 25.67
CA SER A 372 2.82 12.45 26.10
C SER A 372 3.29 13.89 25.93
N ASN A 373 2.53 14.71 25.21
CA ASN A 373 2.84 16.13 25.04
C ASN A 373 2.36 16.99 26.22
N LYS A 374 2.85 18.22 26.25
CA LYS A 374 2.40 19.20 27.25
C LYS A 374 0.93 19.53 26.99
N TRP A 375 0.12 19.56 28.04
CA TRP A 375 -1.26 20.02 28.04
C TRP A 375 -1.35 21.48 27.55
N ASP A 376 -2.26 21.71 26.61
CA ASP A 376 -2.63 23.03 26.13
C ASP A 376 -3.97 23.46 26.74
N SER A 377 -4.14 24.75 27.11
CA SER A 377 -5.34 25.25 27.79
C SER A 377 -6.60 25.18 26.89
N ASP A 378 -6.44 25.31 25.56
CA ASP A 378 -7.55 25.43 24.64
C ASP A 378 -7.89 24.10 23.98
N LEU A 379 -6.87 23.32 23.63
CA LEU A 379 -7.01 22.10 22.84
C LEU A 379 -6.67 20.81 23.63
N GLY A 380 -6.17 20.94 24.88
CA GLY A 380 -5.76 19.80 25.67
C GLY A 380 -4.54 19.11 25.07
N TYR A 381 -4.67 17.81 24.78
CA TYR A 381 -3.64 17.01 24.10
C TYR A 381 -3.85 16.93 22.58
N TRP A 382 -4.91 17.57 22.06
CA TRP A 382 -5.18 17.62 20.63
C TRP A 382 -4.31 18.65 19.94
N GLN A 383 -3.95 18.34 18.71
CA GLN A 383 -3.23 19.19 17.79
C GLN A 383 -3.93 19.14 16.45
N PHE A 384 -4.01 20.25 15.75
CA PHE A 384 -4.67 20.33 14.47
C PHE A 384 -3.80 21.08 13.46
N LYS A 385 -3.68 20.53 12.27
CA LYS A 385 -3.02 21.16 11.14
C LYS A 385 -3.91 21.06 9.92
N GLU A 386 -4.10 22.17 9.23
CA GLU A 386 -4.80 22.21 7.97
C GLU A 386 -4.05 23.07 6.96
N TYR A 387 -4.21 22.76 5.70
CA TYR A 387 -3.86 23.64 4.61
C TYR A 387 -4.62 23.26 3.35
N SER A 388 -4.83 24.28 2.49
CA SER A 388 -5.32 24.10 1.12
C SER A 388 -4.25 24.52 0.13
N SER A 389 -4.19 23.84 -1.00
CA SER A 389 -3.13 24.02 -1.97
C SER A 389 -3.59 23.83 -3.41
N LEU A 390 -2.96 24.55 -4.31
CA LEU A 390 -3.07 24.38 -5.75
C LEU A 390 -1.67 24.13 -6.31
N GLY A 391 -1.50 23.11 -7.14
CA GLY A 391 -0.18 22.77 -7.65
C GLY A 391 -0.21 21.79 -8.81
N PHE A 392 0.98 21.44 -9.26
CA PHE A 392 1.19 20.45 -10.31
C PHE A 392 1.37 19.08 -9.70
N SER A 393 0.72 18.05 -10.30
CA SER A 393 0.85 16.64 -9.91
C SER A 393 1.24 15.79 -11.10
N TYR A 394 2.09 14.79 -10.86
CA TYR A 394 2.52 13.82 -11.86
C TYR A 394 2.57 12.43 -11.24
N ASN A 395 1.91 11.47 -11.89
CA ASN A 395 1.87 10.06 -11.48
C ASN A 395 2.56 9.22 -12.56
N PHE A 396 3.41 8.27 -12.16
CA PHE A 396 4.17 7.37 -13.04
C PHE A 396 4.31 5.94 -12.46
#